data_7fa9ed5293698ec6bdeeb14291d92941
#
_entry.id   7fa9ed5293698ec6bdeeb14291d92941
#
_cell.length_a   1.000
_cell.length_b   1.000
_cell.length_c   1.000
_cell.angle_alpha   90.00
_cell.angle_beta   90.00
_cell.angle_gamma   90.00
#
_symmetry.space_group_name_H-M   'P 1'
#
loop_
_entity.id
_entity.type
_entity.pdbx_description
1 polymer ?
#
loop_
_entity_poly.entity_id
_entity_poly.type
_entity_poly.pdbx_seq_one_letter_code
_entity_poly.pdbx_strand_id
1 'polypeptide(L)'
;LENYTHEPPTRLHAPFYPAAGPYSSSDPQLLDAHFSQLRDAGVDAAVLSWTGRPGGAVSDTQGVGTDAIVPLAIAAAKRAGIGAAIHLEPYEGRGAASVALDLAHLVTHDLYRLPRRPCGGHARLPVVYLYDAYHTPAKEWARLFCDDGDLSVRGTPHDVVVIATLLNRDEEELVVNGCFDGFYS
;
A
#
# COMPACT_ATOMS: atom_id res chain seq x y z
N LEU A 1 -1.75 10.29 -24.34
CA LEU A 1 -0.67 9.73 -23.52
C LEU A 1 0.36 9.18 -24.50
N GLU A 2 1.53 9.83 -24.57
CA GLU A 2 2.65 9.37 -25.38
C GLU A 2 3.10 8.01 -24.81
N ASN A 3 3.33 7.03 -25.71
CA ASN A 3 3.92 5.76 -25.37
C ASN A 3 5.34 6.00 -24.81
N TYR A 4 5.47 6.06 -23.50
CA TYR A 4 6.77 6.09 -22.85
C TYR A 4 7.41 4.71 -22.99
N THR A 5 8.27 4.55 -24.00
CA THR A 5 9.11 3.38 -24.11
C THR A 5 10.27 3.51 -23.12
N HIS A 6 10.34 2.60 -22.18
CA HIS A 6 11.46 2.50 -21.24
C HIS A 6 12.56 1.65 -21.88
N GLU A 7 13.65 2.29 -22.33
CA GLU A 7 14.79 1.64 -22.97
C GLU A 7 16.09 2.01 -22.22
N PRO A 8 16.45 1.29 -21.15
CA PRO A 8 17.73 1.50 -20.49
C PRO A 8 18.91 1.23 -21.46
N PRO A 9 20.03 1.98 -21.35
CA PRO A 9 20.29 3.06 -20.40
C PRO A 9 19.88 4.46 -20.90
N THR A 10 19.33 4.57 -22.11
CA THR A 10 19.16 5.85 -22.80
C THR A 10 17.81 6.53 -22.57
N ARG A 11 16.79 5.76 -22.22
CA ARG A 11 15.44 6.25 -21.90
C ARG A 11 15.00 5.74 -20.56
N LEU A 12 15.23 6.53 -19.52
CA LEU A 12 14.71 6.29 -18.18
C LEU A 12 13.49 7.18 -17.94
N HIS A 13 12.47 6.65 -17.26
CA HIS A 13 11.33 7.43 -16.80
C HIS A 13 11.71 8.22 -15.52
N ALA A 14 12.79 9.00 -15.62
CA ALA A 14 13.29 9.83 -14.55
C ALA A 14 13.97 11.07 -15.11
N PRO A 15 13.77 12.26 -14.49
CA PRO A 15 14.41 13.51 -14.94
C PRO A 15 15.92 13.52 -14.67
N PHE A 16 16.42 12.66 -13.78
CA PHE A 16 17.83 12.56 -13.42
C PHE A 16 18.30 11.13 -13.53
N TYR A 17 19.54 10.96 -14.01
CA TYR A 17 20.16 9.65 -14.10
C TYR A 17 20.62 9.21 -12.68
N PRO A 18 20.30 7.99 -12.24
CA PRO A 18 20.74 7.51 -10.94
C PRO A 18 22.27 7.44 -10.85
N ALA A 19 22.85 7.86 -9.73
CA ALA A 19 24.31 7.83 -9.53
C ALA A 19 24.89 6.40 -9.63
N ALA A 20 24.12 5.40 -9.22
CA ALA A 20 24.48 3.98 -9.32
C ALA A 20 24.16 3.34 -10.68
N GLY A 21 23.70 4.14 -11.68
CA GLY A 21 23.21 3.65 -12.97
C GLY A 21 21.77 3.14 -12.93
N PRO A 22 21.23 2.69 -14.07
CA PRO A 22 19.92 2.09 -14.15
C PRO A 22 19.86 0.82 -13.31
N TYR A 23 18.74 0.62 -12.61
CA TYR A 23 18.57 -0.51 -11.71
C TYR A 23 17.18 -1.14 -11.83
N SER A 24 17.05 -2.35 -11.35
CA SER A 24 15.76 -3.02 -11.16
C SER A 24 15.32 -2.91 -9.70
N SER A 25 14.07 -2.51 -9.47
CA SER A 25 13.47 -2.51 -8.12
C SER A 25 13.34 -3.92 -7.50
N SER A 26 13.57 -4.97 -8.29
CA SER A 26 13.62 -6.36 -7.80
C SER A 26 15.02 -6.84 -7.43
N ASP A 27 16.05 -5.99 -7.55
CA ASP A 27 17.42 -6.31 -7.14
C ASP A 27 17.52 -6.32 -5.59
N PRO A 28 17.79 -7.47 -4.95
CA PRO A 28 17.88 -7.55 -3.50
C PRO A 28 18.99 -6.69 -2.90
N GLN A 29 20.12 -6.51 -3.60
CA GLN A 29 21.24 -5.69 -3.12
C GLN A 29 20.85 -4.22 -3.11
N LEU A 30 20.13 -3.78 -4.15
CA LEU A 30 19.62 -2.43 -4.21
C LEU A 30 18.58 -2.17 -3.12
N LEU A 31 17.64 -3.10 -2.91
CA LEU A 31 16.67 -3.00 -1.84
C LEU A 31 17.36 -2.87 -0.48
N ASP A 32 18.39 -3.69 -0.20
CA ASP A 32 19.16 -3.59 1.04
C ASP A 32 19.82 -2.21 1.20
N ALA A 33 20.40 -1.66 0.13
CA ALA A 33 21.00 -0.33 0.15
C ALA A 33 19.94 0.75 0.41
N HIS A 34 18.80 0.71 -0.28
CA HIS A 34 17.71 1.69 -0.11
C HIS A 34 17.12 1.65 1.31
N PHE A 35 16.83 0.46 1.85
CA PHE A 35 16.28 0.33 3.19
C PHE A 35 17.29 0.73 4.28
N SER A 36 18.59 0.51 4.05
CA SER A 36 19.64 1.02 4.94
C SER A 36 19.68 2.55 4.92
N GLN A 37 19.59 3.18 3.76
CA GLN A 37 19.52 4.64 3.63
C GLN A 37 18.28 5.22 4.32
N LEU A 38 17.12 4.59 4.19
CA LEU A 38 15.89 5.00 4.88
C LEU A 38 16.07 4.95 6.41
N ARG A 39 16.63 3.85 6.93
CA ARG A 39 16.95 3.73 8.35
C ARG A 39 17.92 4.85 8.80
N ASP A 40 18.99 5.07 8.06
CA ASP A 40 20.01 6.07 8.41
C ASP A 40 19.45 7.50 8.34
N ALA A 41 18.40 7.72 7.55
CA ALA A 41 17.61 8.95 7.52
C ALA A 41 16.57 9.07 8.65
N GLY A 42 16.46 8.07 9.53
CA GLY A 42 15.51 8.07 10.65
C GLY A 42 14.08 7.69 10.28
N VAL A 43 13.89 6.97 9.16
CA VAL A 43 12.56 6.48 8.74
C VAL A 43 12.22 5.21 9.52
N ASP A 44 11.05 5.18 10.16
CA ASP A 44 10.56 4.03 10.93
C ASP A 44 9.92 2.94 10.06
N ALA A 45 9.26 3.34 8.98
CA ALA A 45 8.61 2.43 8.04
C ALA A 45 8.54 3.02 6.64
N ALA A 46 8.75 2.18 5.62
CA ALA A 46 8.51 2.52 4.23
C ALA A 46 7.10 2.08 3.81
N VAL A 47 6.49 2.83 2.89
CA VAL A 47 5.18 2.48 2.31
C VAL A 47 5.40 2.06 0.86
N LEU A 48 5.01 0.82 0.53
CA LEU A 48 5.27 0.17 -0.75
C LEU A 48 4.05 0.30 -1.66
N SER A 49 4.20 0.94 -2.82
CA SER A 49 3.16 0.94 -3.87
C SER A 49 2.83 -0.48 -4.30
N TRP A 50 1.53 -0.81 -4.29
CA TRP A 50 1.03 -2.13 -4.64
C TRP A 50 -0.19 -2.03 -5.55
N THR A 51 -0.13 -2.67 -6.70
CA THR A 51 -1.08 -2.49 -7.81
C THR A 51 -2.08 -3.63 -7.98
N GLY A 52 -2.05 -4.62 -7.11
CA GLY A 52 -3.00 -5.72 -7.11
C GLY A 52 -2.36 -7.11 -6.98
N ARG A 53 -3.18 -8.07 -6.57
CA ARG A 53 -2.78 -9.46 -6.34
C ARG A 53 -2.78 -10.29 -7.63
N PRO A 54 -2.01 -11.39 -7.70
CA PRO A 54 -2.10 -12.35 -8.79
C PRO A 54 -3.54 -12.89 -8.95
N GLY A 55 -4.03 -12.95 -10.19
CA GLY A 55 -5.41 -13.38 -10.50
C GLY A 55 -6.49 -12.31 -10.31
N GLY A 56 -6.09 -11.08 -9.91
CA GLY A 56 -6.90 -9.87 -9.93
C GLY A 56 -6.35 -8.87 -10.93
N ALA A 57 -6.46 -7.57 -10.64
CA ALA A 57 -5.64 -6.56 -11.31
C ALA A 57 -4.18 -6.81 -10.91
N VAL A 58 -3.30 -6.99 -11.87
CA VAL A 58 -1.91 -7.41 -11.62
C VAL A 58 -0.89 -6.33 -11.94
N SER A 59 -1.35 -5.20 -12.44
CA SER A 59 -0.48 -4.10 -12.86
C SER A 59 -1.21 -2.76 -12.82
N ASP A 60 -0.44 -1.69 -12.77
CA ASP A 60 -0.93 -0.34 -13.00
C ASP A 60 -1.28 -0.12 -14.48
N THR A 61 -1.67 1.12 -14.83
CA THR A 61 -2.00 1.53 -16.20
C THR A 61 -0.81 1.47 -17.17
N GLN A 62 0.41 1.27 -16.67
CA GLN A 62 1.65 1.16 -17.43
C GLN A 62 2.12 -0.30 -17.56
N GLY A 63 1.40 -1.24 -17.01
CA GLY A 63 1.75 -2.66 -17.02
C GLY A 63 2.77 -3.06 -15.94
N VAL A 64 3.00 -2.21 -14.93
CA VAL A 64 3.92 -2.51 -13.83
C VAL A 64 3.19 -3.23 -12.71
N GLY A 65 3.58 -4.47 -12.42
CA GLY A 65 3.10 -5.25 -11.29
C GLY A 65 4.14 -5.27 -10.17
N THR A 66 3.71 -4.99 -8.93
CA THR A 66 4.63 -4.86 -7.79
C THR A 66 4.50 -5.99 -6.77
N ASP A 67 3.50 -6.87 -6.89
CA ASP A 67 3.24 -7.92 -5.91
C ASP A 67 4.46 -8.84 -5.65
N ALA A 68 5.16 -9.24 -6.72
CA ALA A 68 6.35 -10.10 -6.61
C ALA A 68 7.52 -9.44 -5.85
N ILE A 69 7.55 -8.11 -5.75
CA ILE A 69 8.60 -7.35 -5.07
C ILE A 69 8.32 -7.21 -3.57
N VAL A 70 7.05 -7.26 -3.16
CA VAL A 70 6.63 -7.07 -1.76
C VAL A 70 7.41 -7.94 -0.78
N PRO A 71 7.52 -9.27 -0.95
CA PRO A 71 8.28 -10.11 -0.01
C PRO A 71 9.77 -9.76 0.03
N LEU A 72 10.37 -9.34 -1.09
CA LEU A 72 11.77 -8.93 -1.15
C LEU A 72 11.99 -7.61 -0.39
N ALA A 73 11.12 -6.63 -0.59
CA ALA A 73 11.16 -5.35 0.09
C ALA A 73 10.94 -5.48 1.60
N ILE A 74 9.99 -6.32 2.04
CA ILE A 74 9.76 -6.60 3.45
C ILE A 74 10.98 -7.27 4.08
N ALA A 75 11.61 -8.21 3.38
CA ALA A 75 12.83 -8.85 3.87
C ALA A 75 13.99 -7.85 4.03
N ALA A 76 14.16 -6.91 3.08
CA ALA A 76 15.15 -5.84 3.16
C ALA A 76 14.84 -4.86 4.30
N ALA A 77 13.58 -4.45 4.47
CA ALA A 77 13.13 -3.62 5.58
C ALA A 77 13.47 -4.26 6.93
N LYS A 78 13.18 -5.55 7.08
CA LYS A 78 13.48 -6.32 8.28
C LYS A 78 14.97 -6.39 8.59
N ARG A 79 15.82 -6.60 7.56
CA ARG A 79 17.29 -6.55 7.73
C ARG A 79 17.77 -5.17 8.16
N ALA A 80 17.16 -4.12 7.64
CA ALA A 80 17.45 -2.74 8.03
C ALA A 80 16.90 -2.36 9.41
N GLY A 81 15.97 -3.13 9.98
CA GLY A 81 15.34 -2.84 11.27
C GLY A 81 14.24 -1.79 11.20
N ILE A 82 13.63 -1.58 10.03
CA ILE A 82 12.47 -0.70 9.83
C ILE A 82 11.26 -1.50 9.35
N GLY A 83 10.07 -0.90 9.40
CA GLY A 83 8.83 -1.51 8.94
C GLY A 83 8.59 -1.35 7.44
N ALA A 84 7.66 -2.13 6.90
CA ALA A 84 7.11 -1.95 5.57
C ALA A 84 5.59 -2.04 5.64
N ALA A 85 4.89 -1.02 5.13
CA ALA A 85 3.44 -0.98 4.96
C ALA A 85 3.08 -0.99 3.48
N ILE A 86 1.81 -1.19 3.15
CA ILE A 86 1.34 -1.21 1.75
C ILE A 86 0.62 0.09 1.43
N HIS A 87 0.86 0.60 0.23
CA HIS A 87 0.10 1.66 -0.42
C HIS A 87 -0.68 1.03 -1.57
N LEU A 88 -1.97 0.76 -1.32
CA LEU A 88 -2.85 0.10 -2.28
C LEU A 88 -3.28 1.12 -3.33
N GLU A 89 -2.74 0.95 -4.54
CA GLU A 89 -2.95 1.85 -5.67
C GLU A 89 -4.33 1.63 -6.32
N PRO A 90 -4.86 2.63 -7.05
CA PRO A 90 -6.05 2.46 -7.86
C PRO A 90 -5.81 1.44 -8.97
N TYR A 91 -6.81 0.58 -9.19
CA TYR A 91 -6.87 -0.34 -10.33
C TYR A 91 -8.31 -0.47 -10.83
N GLU A 92 -8.50 -0.97 -12.03
CA GLU A 92 -9.83 -1.16 -12.62
C GLU A 92 -10.66 -2.17 -11.80
N GLY A 93 -11.87 -1.77 -11.42
CA GLY A 93 -12.76 -2.61 -10.60
C GLY A 93 -12.42 -2.62 -9.10
N ARG A 94 -11.55 -1.71 -8.62
CA ARG A 94 -11.28 -1.56 -7.19
C ARG A 94 -12.53 -1.12 -6.43
N GLY A 95 -12.93 -1.91 -5.42
CA GLY A 95 -14.05 -1.66 -4.53
C GLY A 95 -13.99 -2.57 -3.31
N ALA A 96 -14.99 -2.55 -2.44
CA ALA A 96 -15.00 -3.31 -1.20
C ALA A 96 -14.71 -4.81 -1.41
N ALA A 97 -15.36 -5.44 -2.37
CA ALA A 97 -15.20 -6.87 -2.61
C ALA A 97 -13.80 -7.26 -3.12
N SER A 98 -13.21 -6.46 -4.05
CA SER A 98 -11.87 -6.73 -4.55
C SER A 98 -10.82 -6.46 -3.47
N VAL A 99 -10.97 -5.37 -2.71
CA VAL A 99 -10.06 -5.00 -1.62
C VAL A 99 -10.13 -6.00 -0.46
N ALA A 100 -11.29 -6.60 -0.16
CA ALA A 100 -11.36 -7.69 0.82
C ALA A 100 -10.44 -8.86 0.47
N LEU A 101 -10.41 -9.25 -0.81
CA LEU A 101 -9.51 -10.30 -1.30
C LEU A 101 -8.03 -9.86 -1.31
N ASP A 102 -7.79 -8.59 -1.62
CA ASP A 102 -6.45 -8.01 -1.58
C ASP A 102 -5.90 -8.00 -0.15
N LEU A 103 -6.71 -7.60 0.83
CA LEU A 103 -6.31 -7.63 2.24
C LEU A 103 -6.03 -9.07 2.72
N ALA A 104 -6.86 -10.04 2.32
CA ALA A 104 -6.61 -11.45 2.66
C ALA A 104 -5.27 -11.95 2.10
N HIS A 105 -4.84 -11.45 0.95
CA HIS A 105 -3.51 -11.74 0.38
C HIS A 105 -2.41 -10.99 1.13
N LEU A 106 -2.56 -9.69 1.32
CA LEU A 106 -1.53 -8.82 1.88
C LEU A 106 -1.18 -9.13 3.35
N VAL A 107 -2.16 -9.48 4.17
CA VAL A 107 -1.93 -9.79 5.60
C VAL A 107 -1.14 -11.08 5.83
N THR A 108 -0.89 -11.87 4.78
CA THR A 108 0.01 -13.02 4.85
C THR A 108 1.49 -12.62 4.96
N HIS A 109 1.80 -11.37 4.63
CA HIS A 109 3.14 -10.79 4.74
C HIS A 109 3.39 -10.18 6.12
N ASP A 110 4.66 -10.09 6.52
CA ASP A 110 5.10 -9.49 7.80
C ASP A 110 5.14 -7.95 7.69
N LEU A 111 3.94 -7.36 7.57
CA LEU A 111 3.76 -5.92 7.40
C LEU A 111 3.97 -5.17 8.72
N TYR A 112 4.31 -3.87 8.61
CA TYR A 112 4.34 -2.94 9.73
C TYR A 112 2.99 -2.87 10.42
N ARG A 113 2.99 -2.85 11.78
CA ARG A 113 1.77 -2.98 12.57
C ARG A 113 1.62 -1.83 13.55
N LEU A 114 0.41 -1.31 13.64
CA LEU A 114 0.00 -0.29 14.60
C LEU A 114 -1.18 -0.77 15.47
N PRO A 115 -1.33 -0.25 16.71
CA PRO A 115 -2.54 -0.46 17.47
C PRO A 115 -3.71 0.27 16.81
N ARG A 116 -4.82 -0.42 16.57
CA ARG A 116 -6.05 0.22 16.10
C ARG A 116 -6.75 0.91 17.27
N ARG A 117 -7.07 2.19 17.11
CA ARG A 117 -7.86 2.97 18.08
C ARG A 117 -9.25 3.24 17.48
N PRO A 118 -10.34 3.30 18.28
CA PRO A 118 -10.46 3.31 19.74
C PRO A 118 -10.93 2.00 20.37
N CYS A 119 -10.95 0.88 19.66
CA CYS A 119 -11.61 -0.36 20.07
C CYS A 119 -10.94 -1.13 21.22
N GLY A 120 -10.16 -0.48 22.10
CA GLY A 120 -9.71 -1.04 23.38
C GLY A 120 -8.83 -2.30 23.31
N GLY A 121 -8.52 -2.80 22.12
CA GLY A 121 -7.66 -3.96 21.91
C GLY A 121 -6.19 -3.56 21.85
N HIS A 122 -5.33 -4.33 22.56
CA HIS A 122 -3.87 -4.19 22.46
C HIS A 122 -3.30 -4.84 21.19
N ALA A 123 -4.14 -5.41 20.35
CA ALA A 123 -3.72 -6.07 19.11
C ALA A 123 -3.16 -5.04 18.13
N ARG A 124 -1.96 -5.32 17.64
CA ARG A 124 -1.33 -4.52 16.57
C ARG A 124 -1.71 -5.16 15.23
N LEU A 125 -2.34 -4.37 14.36
CA LEU A 125 -2.81 -4.80 13.04
C LEU A 125 -1.87 -4.29 11.93
N PRO A 126 -1.78 -5.00 10.81
CA PRO A 126 -1.05 -4.51 9.64
C PRO A 126 -1.58 -3.16 9.17
N VAL A 127 -0.70 -2.28 8.68
CA VAL A 127 -1.08 -0.96 8.18
C VAL A 127 -1.18 -1.00 6.66
N VAL A 128 -2.30 -0.51 6.14
CA VAL A 128 -2.55 -0.36 4.70
C VAL A 128 -3.02 1.06 4.44
N TYR A 129 -2.34 1.74 3.52
CA TYR A 129 -2.74 3.03 2.97
C TYR A 129 -3.57 2.79 1.73
N LEU A 130 -4.70 3.46 1.61
CA LEU A 130 -5.57 3.37 0.45
C LEU A 130 -5.49 4.67 -0.35
N TYR A 131 -4.76 4.63 -1.46
CA TYR A 131 -4.56 5.79 -2.33
C TYR A 131 -5.80 6.07 -3.15
N ASP A 132 -6.09 7.36 -3.37
CA ASP A 132 -7.27 7.81 -4.12
C ASP A 132 -8.58 7.13 -3.66
N ALA A 133 -8.77 7.01 -2.34
CA ALA A 133 -9.94 6.38 -1.73
C ALA A 133 -11.25 7.10 -2.11
N TYR A 134 -11.18 8.39 -2.41
CA TYR A 134 -12.32 9.26 -2.78
C TYR A 134 -12.93 8.91 -4.14
N HIS A 135 -12.26 8.15 -5.00
CA HIS A 135 -12.85 7.63 -6.24
C HIS A 135 -13.95 6.59 -6.02
N THR A 136 -14.06 6.06 -4.82
CA THR A 136 -15.08 5.09 -4.43
C THR A 136 -15.94 5.70 -3.32
N PRO A 137 -17.28 5.66 -3.42
CA PRO A 137 -18.15 6.23 -2.41
C PRO A 137 -17.91 5.67 -1.00
N ALA A 138 -18.03 6.51 0.04
CA ALA A 138 -17.84 6.11 1.43
C ALA A 138 -18.70 4.89 1.83
N LYS A 139 -19.95 4.83 1.33
CA LYS A 139 -20.86 3.69 1.57
C LYS A 139 -20.32 2.34 1.07
N GLU A 140 -19.50 2.36 0.01
CA GLU A 140 -18.87 1.15 -0.50
C GLU A 140 -17.72 0.72 0.43
N TRP A 141 -16.93 1.67 0.93
CA TRP A 141 -15.90 1.38 1.92
C TRP A 141 -16.49 0.94 3.27
N ALA A 142 -17.63 1.50 3.67
CA ALA A 142 -18.34 1.10 4.89
C ALA A 142 -18.68 -0.40 4.91
N ARG A 143 -19.00 -0.99 3.75
CA ARG A 143 -19.22 -2.44 3.64
C ARG A 143 -18.03 -3.27 4.10
N LEU A 144 -16.81 -2.73 3.93
CA LEU A 144 -15.56 -3.43 4.22
C LEU A 144 -14.98 -3.04 5.59
N PHE A 145 -15.07 -1.76 5.96
CA PHE A 145 -14.35 -1.22 7.10
C PHE A 145 -15.22 -0.85 8.30
N CYS A 146 -16.55 -0.81 8.18
CA CYS A 146 -17.42 -0.70 9.34
C CYS A 146 -17.67 -2.08 9.97
N ASP A 147 -17.91 -2.12 11.29
CA ASP A 147 -18.12 -3.38 12.02
C ASP A 147 -19.37 -4.13 11.55
N ASP A 148 -20.40 -3.41 11.09
CA ASP A 148 -21.69 -3.93 10.58
C ASP A 148 -21.72 -4.10 9.04
N GLY A 149 -20.61 -3.89 8.36
CA GLY A 149 -20.52 -4.06 6.91
C GLY A 149 -20.67 -5.53 6.47
N ASP A 150 -21.35 -5.76 5.36
CA ASP A 150 -21.61 -7.12 4.81
C ASP A 150 -20.33 -7.84 4.32
N LEU A 151 -19.24 -7.10 4.10
CA LEU A 151 -17.92 -7.61 3.73
C LEU A 151 -16.87 -7.30 4.83
N SER A 152 -17.32 -6.93 6.03
CA SER A 152 -16.44 -6.40 7.07
C SER A 152 -15.25 -7.32 7.37
N VAL A 153 -14.05 -6.74 7.31
CA VAL A 153 -12.81 -7.41 7.75
C VAL A 153 -12.55 -7.21 9.24
N ARG A 154 -13.35 -6.37 9.91
CA ARG A 154 -13.14 -5.99 11.31
C ARG A 154 -13.27 -7.19 12.25
N GLY A 155 -12.27 -7.37 13.12
CA GLY A 155 -12.20 -8.50 14.03
C GLY A 155 -11.91 -9.85 13.39
N THR A 156 -11.65 -9.89 12.09
CA THR A 156 -11.25 -11.10 11.36
C THR A 156 -9.72 -11.22 11.28
N PRO A 157 -9.18 -12.36 10.84
CA PRO A 157 -7.73 -12.48 10.54
C PRO A 157 -7.23 -11.51 9.46
N HIS A 158 -8.12 -10.89 8.68
CA HIS A 158 -7.80 -9.93 7.62
C HIS A 158 -7.95 -8.47 8.06
N ASP A 159 -8.18 -8.22 9.33
CA ASP A 159 -8.32 -6.86 9.88
C ASP A 159 -7.01 -6.08 9.78
N VAL A 160 -7.12 -4.80 9.46
CA VAL A 160 -6.00 -3.88 9.23
C VAL A 160 -6.27 -2.51 9.85
N VAL A 161 -5.23 -1.75 10.11
CA VAL A 161 -5.33 -0.29 10.24
C VAL A 161 -5.34 0.27 8.82
N VAL A 162 -6.48 0.86 8.41
CA VAL A 162 -6.63 1.43 7.07
C VAL A 162 -6.61 2.96 7.12
N ILE A 163 -5.76 3.56 6.26
CA ILE A 163 -5.51 5.00 6.20
C ILE A 163 -5.83 5.50 4.79
N ALA A 164 -6.78 6.44 4.68
CA ALA A 164 -7.22 6.97 3.38
C ALA A 164 -6.39 8.18 2.96
N THR A 165 -6.18 8.37 1.63
CA THR A 165 -5.74 9.66 1.09
C THR A 165 -6.89 10.65 1.11
N LEU A 166 -6.64 11.86 1.60
CA LEU A 166 -7.53 13.02 1.44
C LEU A 166 -6.78 14.13 0.72
N LEU A 167 -7.41 14.73 -0.28
CA LEU A 167 -6.89 15.90 -1.01
C LEU A 167 -7.56 17.21 -0.55
N ASN A 168 -8.80 17.12 -0.07
CA ASN A 168 -9.62 18.27 0.29
C ASN A 168 -10.35 18.03 1.62
N ARG A 169 -10.73 19.13 2.30
CA ARG A 169 -11.46 19.07 3.58
C ARG A 169 -12.85 18.45 3.45
N ASP A 170 -13.52 18.65 2.36
CA ASP A 170 -14.86 18.10 2.07
C ASP A 170 -14.86 16.59 1.92
N GLU A 171 -13.69 15.96 1.87
CA GLU A 171 -13.53 14.50 1.88
C GLU A 171 -13.48 13.90 3.30
N GLU A 172 -13.56 14.71 4.37
CA GLU A 172 -13.59 14.22 5.75
C GLU A 172 -14.71 13.20 5.99
N GLU A 173 -15.87 13.39 5.34
CA GLU A 173 -16.98 12.43 5.40
C GLU A 173 -16.60 11.05 4.87
N LEU A 174 -15.66 10.95 3.94
CA LEU A 174 -15.14 9.68 3.45
C LEU A 174 -14.53 8.86 4.59
N VAL A 175 -13.72 9.51 5.44
CA VAL A 175 -13.04 8.84 6.55
C VAL A 175 -14.05 8.36 7.59
N VAL A 176 -14.98 9.23 7.98
CA VAL A 176 -15.98 8.92 9.02
C VAL A 176 -16.98 7.87 8.52
N ASN A 177 -17.61 8.12 7.37
CA ASN A 177 -18.67 7.27 6.83
C ASN A 177 -18.14 5.99 6.18
N GLY A 178 -16.88 5.95 5.76
CA GLY A 178 -16.19 4.77 5.25
C GLY A 178 -15.49 3.94 6.33
N CYS A 179 -15.53 4.39 7.60
CA CYS A 179 -14.92 3.74 8.77
C CYS A 179 -13.41 3.51 8.63
N PHE A 180 -12.70 4.47 8.04
CA PHE A 180 -11.24 4.47 8.01
C PHE A 180 -10.66 4.77 9.41
N ASP A 181 -9.50 4.22 9.71
CA ASP A 181 -8.83 4.44 11.01
C ASP A 181 -8.03 5.76 11.05
N GLY A 182 -7.79 6.37 9.88
CA GLY A 182 -7.07 7.64 9.74
C GLY A 182 -6.99 8.12 8.30
N PHE A 183 -6.27 9.21 8.12
CA PHE A 183 -6.03 9.79 6.80
C PHE A 183 -4.60 10.37 6.69
N TYR A 184 -4.18 10.62 5.46
CA TYR A 184 -2.98 11.37 5.10
C TYR A 184 -3.26 12.25 3.88
N SER A 185 -2.45 13.28 3.63
CA SER A 185 -2.54 14.22 2.52
C SER A 185 -1.17 14.52 1.93
#